data_1ceb0853f61fbe2781d283d466ec426f
#
_entry.id   1ceb0853f61fbe2781d283d466ec426f
#
_cell.length_a   1.000
_cell.length_b   1.000
_cell.length_c   1.000
_cell.angle_alpha   90.00
_cell.angle_beta   90.00
_cell.angle_gamma   90.00
#
_symmetry.space_group_name_H-M   'P 1'
#
loop_
_entity.id
_entity.type
_entity.pdbx_description
1 polymer ?
#
loop_
_entity_poly.entity_id
_entity_poly.type
_entity_poly.pdbx_seq_one_letter_code
_entity_poly.pdbx_strand_id
1 'polypeptide(L)'
;MKPGKAGALLTLALVAAAAGCSASAGADKAGSPAGGPVVLRMASTPSGPSDAPPVADFIRRVGVLSGGSVQIQVINQWGDYVPGAEAQVVRAVGTGQVDLGWAGSRVFDTMGVPGFGALSAPMLIDSYPLENAVLNSSLPSRMLAGLSRLHVTGLAVLGDVLRHPIAVRRPLLAPVGWLGLSIGTYRSGVQEQAIRALGAGPVVAFGPYRTHDLARGTIQGFELDVQRYVHLGLVASARYVTANVALWPQFDVLFANPARLASLTAQQRAWLEQAAAGAARTSVPLVAGQNGPSIKQACAMGARFATATPADLAALRQSLAVVYQNLETDPQTSAFLRQIQELKRTTPPGPAPAIPAGCAAGQ
;
A
#
# COMPACT_ATOMS: atom_id res chain seq x y z
N MET A 1 -58.86 32.17 18.57
CA MET A 1 -60.19 31.60 18.77
C MET A 1 -60.02 30.09 18.95
N LYS A 2 -60.29 29.62 20.18
CA LYS A 2 -60.64 28.23 20.56
C LYS A 2 -62.14 28.06 20.30
N PRO A 3 -62.76 26.85 20.38
CA PRO A 3 -62.43 25.56 20.93
C PRO A 3 -63.03 24.32 20.18
N GLY A 4 -62.85 23.14 20.79
CA GLY A 4 -63.81 22.04 20.76
C GLY A 4 -63.23 20.63 20.81
N LYS A 5 -63.16 20.09 21.85
CA LYS A 5 -63.45 18.94 22.73
C LYS A 5 -64.37 17.84 22.10
N ALA A 6 -63.98 16.57 22.36
CA ALA A 6 -64.71 15.40 22.88
C ALA A 6 -64.10 14.13 22.29
N GLY A 7 -63.68 13.06 22.93
CA GLY A 7 -64.15 12.44 24.18
C GLY A 7 -65.00 11.23 23.88
N ALA A 8 -64.48 9.95 23.97
CA ALA A 8 -65.29 8.79 24.37
C ALA A 8 -64.39 7.58 24.70
N LEU A 9 -64.67 7.04 25.82
CA LEU A 9 -64.16 5.85 26.49
C LEU A 9 -64.90 4.55 26.06
N LEU A 10 -64.42 3.43 26.60
CA LEU A 10 -65.00 2.11 26.80
C LEU A 10 -64.74 1.09 25.67
N THR A 11 -64.38 -0.18 25.91
CA THR A 11 -64.51 -1.09 27.06
C THR A 11 -63.59 -2.27 26.95
N LEU A 12 -63.21 -2.82 28.07
CA LEU A 12 -62.54 -4.08 28.36
C LEU A 12 -63.33 -5.33 27.82
N ALA A 13 -62.58 -6.33 27.29
CA ALA A 13 -63.04 -7.71 27.35
C ALA A 13 -61.84 -8.66 27.53
N LEU A 14 -61.78 -9.24 28.74
CA LEU A 14 -60.95 -10.39 29.09
C LEU A 14 -61.58 -11.68 28.52
N VAL A 15 -60.78 -12.51 27.83
CA VAL A 15 -61.08 -13.96 27.71
C VAL A 15 -59.78 -14.72 27.94
N ALA A 16 -59.76 -15.53 28.97
CA ALA A 16 -58.72 -16.48 29.30
C ALA A 16 -59.08 -17.88 28.72
N ALA A 17 -58.07 -18.68 28.47
CA ALA A 17 -57.91 -20.12 28.47
C ALA A 17 -57.37 -20.66 27.13
N ALA A 18 -56.40 -21.48 27.09
CA ALA A 18 -56.07 -22.71 27.71
C ALA A 18 -54.70 -23.22 27.19
N ALA A 19 -54.02 -23.96 28.03
CA ALA A 19 -52.74 -24.58 27.85
C ALA A 19 -52.68 -25.58 26.67
N GLY A 20 -51.60 -25.50 25.90
CA GLY A 20 -51.19 -26.54 24.94
C GLY A 20 -49.68 -26.68 24.99
N CYS A 21 -49.18 -27.66 25.76
CA CYS A 21 -47.80 -28.09 25.69
C CYS A 21 -47.53 -28.76 24.34
N SER A 22 -46.65 -28.16 23.54
CA SER A 22 -45.99 -28.85 22.43
C SER A 22 -44.49 -28.61 22.59
N ALA A 23 -43.78 -29.67 22.97
CA ALA A 23 -42.32 -29.71 22.97
C ALA A 23 -41.86 -29.68 21.52
N SER A 24 -41.27 -28.57 21.09
CA SER A 24 -40.49 -28.49 19.88
C SER A 24 -39.01 -28.42 20.25
N ALA A 25 -38.27 -29.37 19.69
CA ALA A 25 -36.85 -29.56 19.83
C ALA A 25 -36.08 -28.26 19.64
N GLY A 26 -35.19 -28.00 20.57
CA GLY A 26 -34.28 -26.83 20.52
C GLY A 26 -33.38 -26.94 19.31
N ALA A 27 -33.57 -26.03 18.36
CA ALA A 27 -32.49 -25.60 17.50
C ALA A 27 -31.67 -24.64 18.34
N ASP A 28 -30.43 -25.03 18.66
CA ASP A 28 -29.43 -24.17 19.25
C ASP A 28 -29.26 -22.92 18.38
N LYS A 29 -29.93 -21.84 18.70
CA LYS A 29 -29.57 -20.53 18.22
C LYS A 29 -28.21 -20.23 18.81
N ALA A 30 -27.19 -20.32 17.97
CA ALA A 30 -25.87 -19.73 18.28
C ALA A 30 -26.14 -18.34 18.84
N GLY A 31 -25.85 -18.14 20.14
CA GLY A 31 -26.07 -16.91 20.84
C GLY A 31 -25.31 -15.79 20.14
N SER A 32 -26.03 -14.77 19.68
CA SER A 32 -25.39 -13.49 19.35
C SER A 32 -24.67 -13.00 20.60
N PRO A 33 -23.38 -12.64 20.52
CA PRO A 33 -22.69 -12.10 21.68
C PRO A 33 -23.39 -10.81 22.13
N ALA A 34 -23.69 -10.72 23.41
CA ALA A 34 -24.36 -9.59 24.05
C ALA A 34 -23.41 -8.36 24.21
N GLY A 35 -22.72 -8.00 23.13
CA GLY A 35 -21.84 -6.84 23.02
C GLY A 35 -21.85 -6.34 21.58
N GLY A 36 -21.83 -5.02 21.39
CA GLY A 36 -21.71 -4.41 20.07
C GLY A 36 -20.43 -4.86 19.34
N PRO A 37 -20.28 -4.51 18.06
CA PRO A 37 -19.11 -4.89 17.28
C PRO A 37 -17.80 -4.37 17.91
N VAL A 38 -16.76 -5.17 17.83
CA VAL A 38 -15.40 -4.71 18.20
C VAL A 38 -14.92 -3.76 17.12
N VAL A 39 -14.71 -2.50 17.45
CA VAL A 39 -14.17 -1.51 16.54
C VAL A 39 -12.67 -1.40 16.75
N LEU A 40 -11.91 -1.54 15.64
CA LEU A 40 -10.46 -1.36 15.57
C LEU A 40 -10.17 -0.09 14.77
N ARG A 41 -9.46 0.85 15.38
CA ARG A 41 -9.07 2.12 14.75
C ARG A 41 -7.78 1.91 13.96
N MET A 42 -7.79 2.26 12.67
CA MET A 42 -6.67 2.07 11.76
C MET A 42 -6.18 3.41 11.22
N ALA A 43 -4.93 3.77 11.47
CA ALA A 43 -4.32 4.96 10.87
C ALA A 43 -3.88 4.70 9.42
N SER A 44 -4.14 5.68 8.55
CA SER A 44 -3.84 5.65 7.11
C SER A 44 -3.37 7.02 6.63
N THR A 45 -2.25 7.10 5.92
CA THR A 45 -1.76 8.37 5.37
C THR A 45 -2.49 8.84 4.12
N PRO A 46 -2.99 7.99 3.19
CA PRO A 46 -3.80 8.42 2.05
C PRO A 46 -5.16 8.99 2.43
N SER A 47 -5.84 9.54 1.42
CA SER A 47 -7.18 10.12 1.56
C SER A 47 -8.26 9.09 1.82
N GLY A 48 -8.02 7.84 1.46
CA GLY A 48 -8.97 6.75 1.67
C GLY A 48 -8.38 5.38 1.33
N PRO A 49 -9.05 4.29 1.74
CA PRO A 49 -8.62 2.92 1.43
C PRO A 49 -8.59 2.62 -0.07
N SER A 50 -9.36 3.36 -0.90
CA SER A 50 -9.35 3.24 -2.37
C SER A 50 -7.97 3.54 -2.98
N ASP A 51 -7.16 4.35 -2.30
CA ASP A 51 -5.80 4.69 -2.74
C ASP A 51 -4.79 3.55 -2.50
N ALA A 52 -5.21 2.52 -1.74
CA ALA A 52 -4.43 1.31 -1.46
C ALA A 52 -5.35 0.08 -1.57
N PRO A 53 -5.67 -0.38 -2.79
CA PRO A 53 -6.61 -1.49 -3.00
C PRO A 53 -6.33 -2.77 -2.22
N PRO A 54 -5.06 -3.19 -2.01
CA PRO A 54 -4.76 -4.34 -1.15
C PRO A 54 -5.16 -4.14 0.32
N VAL A 55 -5.02 -2.91 0.84
CA VAL A 55 -5.46 -2.56 2.21
C VAL A 55 -6.98 -2.55 2.30
N ALA A 56 -7.66 -2.02 1.28
CA ALA A 56 -9.12 -2.07 1.19
C ALA A 56 -9.64 -3.53 1.18
N ASP A 57 -8.95 -4.43 0.48
CA ASP A 57 -9.29 -5.87 0.47
C ASP A 57 -9.12 -6.50 1.86
N PHE A 58 -8.06 -6.15 2.59
CA PHE A 58 -7.90 -6.58 3.99
C PHE A 58 -9.09 -6.16 4.86
N ILE A 59 -9.46 -4.87 4.82
CA ILE A 59 -10.57 -4.32 5.61
C ILE A 59 -11.88 -5.05 5.28
N ARG A 60 -12.16 -5.22 3.99
CA ARG A 60 -13.35 -5.94 3.52
C ARG A 60 -13.38 -7.39 4.03
N ARG A 61 -12.23 -8.11 3.96
CA ARG A 61 -12.11 -9.49 4.43
C ARG A 61 -12.39 -9.63 5.92
N VAL A 62 -11.88 -8.68 6.73
CA VAL A 62 -12.18 -8.68 8.18
C VAL A 62 -13.69 -8.61 8.43
N GLY A 63 -14.39 -7.70 7.74
CA GLY A 63 -15.84 -7.58 7.85
C GLY A 63 -16.58 -8.86 7.44
N VAL A 64 -16.18 -9.48 6.32
CA VAL A 64 -16.79 -10.72 5.82
C VAL A 64 -16.54 -11.90 6.76
N LEU A 65 -15.28 -12.13 7.16
CA LEU A 65 -14.92 -13.27 8.03
C LEU A 65 -15.55 -13.18 9.42
N SER A 66 -15.71 -11.98 9.93
CA SER A 66 -16.29 -11.74 11.26
C SER A 66 -17.83 -11.61 11.26
N GLY A 67 -18.46 -11.65 10.07
CA GLY A 67 -19.90 -11.33 9.94
C GLY A 67 -20.25 -9.95 10.46
N GLY A 68 -19.30 -8.98 10.41
CA GLY A 68 -19.46 -7.62 10.89
C GLY A 68 -19.24 -7.45 12.40
N SER A 69 -18.92 -8.50 13.16
CA SER A 69 -18.62 -8.42 14.59
C SER A 69 -17.25 -7.79 14.90
N VAL A 70 -16.35 -7.72 13.94
CA VAL A 70 -15.13 -6.90 13.97
C VAL A 70 -15.20 -5.89 12.82
N GLN A 71 -15.05 -4.61 13.15
CA GLN A 71 -15.10 -3.49 12.20
C GLN A 71 -13.79 -2.72 12.26
N ILE A 72 -13.29 -2.29 11.10
CA ILE A 72 -12.12 -1.42 11.02
C ILE A 72 -12.58 -0.01 10.68
N GLN A 73 -12.36 0.93 11.61
CA GLN A 73 -12.57 2.35 11.41
C GLN A 73 -11.28 2.99 10.94
N VAL A 74 -11.23 3.42 9.67
CA VAL A 74 -10.04 4.05 9.10
C VAL A 74 -10.01 5.54 9.45
N ILE A 75 -8.86 6.00 9.94
CA ILE A 75 -8.54 7.41 10.15
C ILE A 75 -7.61 7.82 9.03
N ASN A 76 -8.15 8.50 8.03
CA ASN A 76 -7.43 8.91 6.84
C ASN A 76 -6.57 10.16 7.08
N GLN A 77 -5.65 10.44 6.17
CA GLN A 77 -4.79 11.61 6.14
C GLN A 77 -3.98 11.80 7.44
N TRP A 78 -3.60 10.68 8.08
CA TRP A 78 -2.79 10.75 9.29
C TRP A 78 -1.48 11.47 9.04
N GLY A 79 -1.25 12.56 9.78
CA GLY A 79 -0.06 13.39 9.65
C GLY A 79 -0.08 14.37 8.48
N ASP A 80 -1.23 14.66 7.86
CA ASP A 80 -1.44 15.71 6.84
C ASP A 80 -0.39 15.74 5.72
N TYR A 81 0.04 14.55 5.29
CA TYR A 81 1.05 14.37 4.24
C TYR A 81 2.42 15.02 4.52
N VAL A 82 2.71 15.39 5.78
CA VAL A 82 4.05 15.93 6.11
C VAL A 82 5.12 14.86 5.90
N PRO A 83 6.37 15.27 5.61
CA PRO A 83 7.49 14.33 5.59
C PRO A 83 7.58 13.53 6.89
N GLY A 84 7.47 12.21 6.80
CA GLY A 84 7.44 11.31 7.98
C GLY A 84 6.05 10.97 8.52
N ALA A 85 4.95 11.32 7.84
CA ALA A 85 3.60 10.90 8.21
C ALA A 85 3.48 9.38 8.37
N GLU A 86 4.09 8.58 7.48
CA GLU A 86 4.11 7.11 7.61
C GLU A 86 4.80 6.64 8.91
N ALA A 87 5.91 7.26 9.29
CA ALA A 87 6.57 6.96 10.57
C ALA A 87 5.73 7.37 11.79
N GLN A 88 4.88 8.40 11.65
CA GLN A 88 3.90 8.76 12.69
C GLN A 88 2.83 7.68 12.84
N VAL A 89 2.34 7.07 11.74
CA VAL A 89 1.43 5.93 11.79
C VAL A 89 2.05 4.78 12.60
N VAL A 90 3.29 4.40 12.29
CA VAL A 90 3.99 3.32 13.00
C VAL A 90 4.09 3.63 14.49
N ARG A 91 4.50 4.85 14.86
CA ARG A 91 4.58 5.27 16.27
C ARG A 91 3.23 5.30 16.96
N ALA A 92 2.18 5.78 16.30
CA ALA A 92 0.83 5.83 16.86
C ALA A 92 0.28 4.44 17.18
N VAL A 93 0.55 3.44 16.33
CA VAL A 93 0.22 2.04 16.63
C VAL A 93 1.10 1.49 17.75
N GLY A 94 2.41 1.72 17.72
CA GLY A 94 3.33 1.25 18.74
C GLY A 94 3.01 1.75 20.16
N THR A 95 2.52 2.99 20.27
CA THR A 95 2.09 3.60 21.55
C THR A 95 0.65 3.27 21.92
N GLY A 96 -0.11 2.58 21.08
CA GLY A 96 -1.52 2.26 21.33
C GLY A 96 -2.50 3.43 21.14
N GLN A 97 -2.06 4.51 20.48
CA GLN A 97 -2.96 5.63 20.12
C GLN A 97 -4.03 5.18 19.12
N VAL A 98 -3.68 4.23 18.25
CA VAL A 98 -4.57 3.49 17.35
C VAL A 98 -4.24 2.01 17.39
N ASP A 99 -5.19 1.16 16.97
CA ASP A 99 -5.10 -0.29 17.10
C ASP A 99 -4.30 -0.92 15.95
N LEU A 100 -4.49 -0.40 14.75
CA LEU A 100 -3.94 -0.89 13.49
C LEU A 100 -3.31 0.26 12.70
N GLY A 101 -2.43 -0.10 11.79
CA GLY A 101 -1.89 0.82 10.81
C GLY A 101 -1.33 0.08 9.61
N TRP A 102 -1.06 0.85 8.58
CA TRP A 102 -0.27 0.39 7.46
C TRP A 102 0.63 1.51 6.97
N ALA A 103 1.75 1.15 6.38
CA ALA A 103 2.71 2.08 5.80
C ALA A 103 3.47 1.39 4.67
N GLY A 104 4.01 2.16 3.75
CA GLY A 104 4.93 1.64 2.73
C GLY A 104 6.16 1.00 3.38
N SER A 105 6.61 -0.15 2.85
CA SER A 105 7.77 -0.89 3.39
C SER A 105 9.03 -0.03 3.54
N ARG A 106 9.16 1.00 2.70
CA ARG A 106 10.27 1.95 2.68
C ARG A 106 10.45 2.74 3.98
N VAL A 107 9.38 2.93 4.78
CA VAL A 107 9.50 3.72 6.02
C VAL A 107 10.37 3.03 7.06
N PHE A 108 10.41 1.71 7.05
CA PHE A 108 11.10 0.92 8.06
C PHE A 108 12.63 1.00 7.95
N ASP A 109 13.17 1.32 6.76
CA ASP A 109 14.60 1.55 6.58
C ASP A 109 15.10 2.77 7.36
N THR A 110 14.22 3.79 7.54
CA THR A 110 14.52 5.01 8.32
C THR A 110 14.18 4.86 9.82
N MET A 111 13.55 3.76 10.22
CA MET A 111 13.10 3.51 11.60
C MET A 111 13.91 2.42 12.32
N GLY A 112 15.08 2.06 11.79
CA GLY A 112 15.97 1.07 12.42
C GLY A 112 15.58 -0.40 12.18
N VAL A 113 14.83 -0.67 11.11
CA VAL A 113 14.53 -2.03 10.63
C VAL A 113 15.08 -2.18 9.19
N PRO A 114 16.42 -2.26 9.04
CA PRO A 114 17.09 -2.12 7.74
C PRO A 114 16.72 -3.22 6.74
N GLY A 115 16.32 -4.40 7.21
CA GLY A 115 15.94 -5.52 6.34
C GLY A 115 14.86 -5.20 5.30
N PHE A 116 13.97 -4.24 5.58
CA PHE A 116 12.99 -3.77 4.60
C PHE A 116 13.61 -3.01 3.42
N GLY A 117 14.83 -2.49 3.57
CA GLY A 117 15.59 -1.85 2.48
C GLY A 117 15.78 -2.77 1.27
N ALA A 118 15.84 -4.08 1.48
CA ALA A 118 15.94 -5.05 0.38
C ALA A 118 14.73 -5.01 -0.59
N LEU A 119 13.53 -4.65 -0.10
CA LEU A 119 12.33 -4.49 -0.93
C LEU A 119 12.37 -3.20 -1.77
N SER A 120 13.15 -2.21 -1.34
CA SER A 120 13.35 -0.94 -2.03
C SER A 120 14.64 -0.89 -2.86
N ALA A 121 15.40 -2.00 -2.94
CA ALA A 121 16.62 -2.08 -3.74
C ALA A 121 16.31 -1.72 -5.21
N PRO A 122 16.98 -0.70 -5.78
CA PRO A 122 16.56 -0.13 -7.04
C PRO A 122 16.72 -1.10 -8.20
N MET A 123 15.68 -1.22 -9.05
CA MET A 123 15.60 -2.11 -10.23
C MET A 123 15.81 -3.61 -9.91
N LEU A 124 15.67 -4.02 -8.64
CA LEU A 124 15.76 -5.44 -8.25
C LEU A 124 14.43 -6.15 -8.52
N ILE A 125 13.37 -5.74 -7.85
CA ILE A 125 12.01 -6.28 -8.06
C ILE A 125 11.35 -5.39 -9.13
N ASP A 126 11.41 -5.84 -10.36
CA ASP A 126 11.05 -5.06 -11.55
C ASP A 126 9.84 -5.62 -12.31
N SER A 127 9.17 -6.61 -11.75
CA SER A 127 8.01 -7.24 -12.37
C SER A 127 7.03 -7.80 -11.33
N TYR A 128 5.75 -7.82 -11.66
CA TYR A 128 4.72 -8.42 -10.82
C TYR A 128 4.91 -9.92 -10.57
N PRO A 129 5.37 -10.76 -11.53
CA PRO A 129 5.72 -12.14 -11.22
C PRO A 129 6.78 -12.26 -10.13
N LEU A 130 7.83 -11.44 -10.16
CA LEU A 130 8.87 -11.45 -9.12
C LEU A 130 8.35 -10.92 -7.79
N GLU A 131 7.55 -9.86 -7.80
CA GLU A 131 6.89 -9.34 -6.60
C GLU A 131 6.05 -10.42 -5.93
N ASN A 132 5.25 -11.16 -6.71
CA ASN A 132 4.46 -12.29 -6.22
C ASN A 132 5.35 -13.43 -5.68
N ALA A 133 6.47 -13.74 -6.33
CA ALA A 133 7.42 -14.73 -5.84
C ALA A 133 8.03 -14.34 -4.48
N VAL A 134 8.37 -13.05 -4.31
CA VAL A 134 8.86 -12.50 -3.03
C VAL A 134 7.82 -12.66 -1.94
N LEU A 135 6.58 -12.31 -2.20
CA LEU A 135 5.48 -12.41 -1.22
C LEU A 135 5.15 -13.84 -0.82
N ASN A 136 5.31 -14.80 -1.72
CA ASN A 136 5.08 -16.22 -1.45
C ASN A 136 6.31 -16.95 -0.87
N SER A 137 7.41 -16.24 -0.62
CA SER A 137 8.62 -16.77 0.02
C SER A 137 8.58 -16.63 1.54
N SER A 138 9.65 -17.03 2.21
CA SER A 138 9.83 -16.81 3.65
C SER A 138 10.24 -15.36 4.00
N LEU A 139 10.48 -14.50 3.02
CA LEU A 139 10.95 -13.11 3.24
C LEU A 139 9.95 -12.28 4.06
N PRO A 140 8.63 -12.23 3.72
CA PRO A 140 7.69 -11.40 4.45
C PRO A 140 7.64 -11.71 5.94
N SER A 141 7.55 -12.98 6.32
CA SER A 141 7.48 -13.38 7.74
C SER A 141 8.74 -13.00 8.52
N ARG A 142 9.92 -13.15 7.91
CA ARG A 142 11.21 -12.78 8.52
C ARG A 142 11.35 -11.26 8.66
N MET A 143 10.86 -10.48 7.70
CA MET A 143 10.84 -9.01 7.77
C MET A 143 9.87 -8.52 8.84
N LEU A 144 8.65 -9.07 8.87
CA LEU A 144 7.63 -8.71 9.87
C LEU A 144 8.09 -8.98 11.32
N ALA A 145 8.87 -10.03 11.55
CA ALA A 145 9.45 -10.32 12.87
C ALA A 145 10.34 -9.17 13.40
N GLY A 146 11.00 -8.43 12.50
CA GLY A 146 11.81 -7.26 12.86
C GLY A 146 11.03 -6.07 13.41
N LEU A 147 9.72 -6.02 13.18
CA LEU A 147 8.86 -4.89 13.59
C LEU A 147 8.62 -4.83 15.10
N SER A 148 8.88 -5.90 15.83
CA SER A 148 8.82 -5.93 17.30
C SER A 148 9.67 -4.83 17.96
N ARG A 149 10.77 -4.42 17.32
CA ARG A 149 11.64 -3.30 17.75
C ARG A 149 10.92 -1.95 17.78
N LEU A 150 9.84 -1.82 17.03
CA LEU A 150 8.99 -0.62 16.94
C LEU A 150 7.73 -0.74 17.79
N HIS A 151 7.66 -1.75 18.65
CA HIS A 151 6.50 -2.06 19.50
C HIS A 151 5.21 -2.31 18.68
N VAL A 152 5.35 -2.85 17.48
CA VAL A 152 4.21 -3.27 16.65
C VAL A 152 4.36 -4.73 16.24
N THR A 153 3.24 -5.41 16.05
CA THR A 153 3.15 -6.76 15.50
C THR A 153 2.81 -6.67 14.01
N GLY A 154 3.69 -7.17 13.15
CA GLY A 154 3.42 -7.25 11.72
C GLY A 154 2.33 -8.30 11.42
N LEU A 155 1.37 -7.95 10.56
CA LEU A 155 0.28 -8.83 10.14
C LEU A 155 0.52 -9.41 8.74
N ALA A 156 0.91 -8.56 7.78
CA ALA A 156 1.22 -8.97 6.41
C ALA A 156 2.07 -7.93 5.69
N VAL A 157 2.80 -8.37 4.68
CA VAL A 157 3.32 -7.54 3.59
C VAL A 157 2.41 -7.77 2.39
N LEU A 158 1.85 -6.70 1.86
CA LEU A 158 0.99 -6.70 0.68
C LEU A 158 1.80 -6.19 -0.51
N GLY A 159 1.66 -6.81 -1.67
CA GLY A 159 2.15 -6.25 -2.92
C GLY A 159 1.25 -5.09 -3.35
N ASP A 160 1.84 -4.12 -3.99
CA ASP A 160 1.09 -3.01 -4.57
C ASP A 160 1.65 -2.74 -5.97
N VAL A 161 2.10 -1.58 -6.30
CA VAL A 161 2.41 -1.16 -7.66
C VAL A 161 3.91 -1.02 -7.91
N LEU A 162 4.32 -1.20 -9.16
CA LEU A 162 5.67 -0.88 -9.61
C LEU A 162 5.77 0.61 -9.91
N ARG A 163 6.82 1.25 -9.41
CA ARG A 163 7.01 2.69 -9.52
C ARG A 163 7.99 3.02 -10.64
N HIS A 164 7.57 3.87 -11.54
CA HIS A 164 8.29 4.27 -12.74
C HIS A 164 8.78 5.72 -12.65
N PRO A 165 9.90 6.08 -13.30
CA PRO A 165 10.27 7.48 -13.46
C PRO A 165 9.25 8.21 -14.34
N ILE A 166 8.77 9.35 -13.85
CA ILE A 166 7.87 10.25 -14.56
C ILE A 166 8.46 11.65 -14.54
N ALA A 167 8.48 12.34 -15.67
CA ALA A 167 9.14 13.62 -15.80
C ALA A 167 8.36 14.65 -16.64
N VAL A 168 8.66 15.92 -16.39
CA VAL A 168 7.97 17.07 -16.99
C VAL A 168 8.39 17.29 -18.45
N ARG A 169 9.70 17.24 -18.75
CA ARG A 169 10.24 17.71 -20.04
C ARG A 169 10.67 16.60 -21.00
N ARG A 170 11.22 15.50 -20.50
CA ARG A 170 11.76 14.38 -21.29
C ARG A 170 11.75 13.09 -20.48
N PRO A 171 11.71 11.92 -21.11
CA PRO A 171 11.80 10.66 -20.39
C PRO A 171 13.19 10.47 -19.72
N LEU A 172 13.22 9.78 -18.59
CA LEU A 172 14.45 9.51 -17.81
C LEU A 172 14.96 8.11 -18.16
N LEU A 173 15.62 7.98 -19.31
CA LEU A 173 16.04 6.68 -19.87
C LEU A 173 17.40 6.22 -19.36
N ALA A 174 18.37 7.13 -19.25
CA ALA A 174 19.75 6.88 -18.85
C ALA A 174 20.18 7.89 -17.78
N PRO A 175 21.30 7.67 -17.04
CA PRO A 175 21.74 8.56 -15.96
C PRO A 175 21.87 10.03 -16.38
N VAL A 176 22.31 10.29 -17.60
CA VAL A 176 22.42 11.67 -18.14
C VAL A 176 21.06 12.41 -18.12
N GLY A 177 19.95 11.68 -18.20
CA GLY A 177 18.61 12.25 -18.13
C GLY A 177 18.22 12.77 -16.75
N TRP A 178 18.88 12.30 -15.69
CA TRP A 178 18.61 12.64 -14.30
C TRP A 178 19.47 13.78 -13.77
N LEU A 179 20.61 14.05 -14.43
CA LEU A 179 21.60 15.02 -13.93
C LEU A 179 21.00 16.37 -13.62
N GLY A 180 21.18 16.82 -12.38
CA GLY A 180 20.77 18.15 -11.90
C GLY A 180 19.26 18.34 -11.73
N LEU A 181 18.43 17.31 -11.92
CA LEU A 181 17.01 17.39 -11.66
C LEU A 181 16.69 17.26 -10.17
N SER A 182 15.58 17.84 -9.75
CA SER A 182 14.94 17.56 -8.46
C SER A 182 13.80 16.57 -8.69
N ILE A 183 13.87 15.43 -7.99
CA ILE A 183 12.92 14.32 -8.17
C ILE A 183 12.10 14.12 -6.91
N GLY A 184 10.78 14.22 -7.04
CA GLY A 184 9.83 13.96 -5.97
C GLY A 184 9.81 12.47 -5.60
N THR A 185 9.97 12.17 -4.31
CA THR A 185 9.92 10.80 -3.79
C THR A 185 9.31 10.79 -2.39
N TYR A 186 9.12 9.61 -1.82
CA TYR A 186 8.78 9.46 -0.42
C TYR A 186 10.04 9.52 0.45
N ARG A 187 9.85 9.66 1.75
CA ARG A 187 10.97 9.59 2.70
C ARG A 187 11.43 8.13 2.86
N SER A 188 12.60 7.84 2.31
CA SER A 188 13.28 6.55 2.40
C SER A 188 14.77 6.75 2.18
N GLY A 189 15.59 6.18 3.05
CA GLY A 189 17.05 6.26 2.91
C GLY A 189 17.53 5.62 1.60
N VAL A 190 16.97 4.47 1.24
CA VAL A 190 17.34 3.72 0.01
C VAL A 190 16.90 4.47 -1.25
N GLN A 191 15.66 4.94 -1.30
CA GLN A 191 15.13 5.64 -2.48
C GLN A 191 15.83 6.97 -2.73
N GLU A 192 16.09 7.73 -1.66
CA GLU A 192 16.86 8.98 -1.76
C GLU A 192 18.30 8.75 -2.23
N GLN A 193 18.97 7.70 -1.73
CA GLN A 193 20.31 7.33 -2.20
C GLN A 193 20.31 6.92 -3.67
N ALA A 194 19.29 6.17 -4.12
CA ALA A 194 19.15 5.78 -5.52
C ALA A 194 19.00 7.00 -6.44
N ILE A 195 18.17 7.97 -6.06
CA ILE A 195 17.98 9.21 -6.85
C ILE A 195 19.28 10.00 -6.91
N ARG A 196 20.04 10.12 -5.80
CA ARG A 196 21.37 10.78 -5.79
C ARG A 196 22.39 10.01 -6.65
N ALA A 197 22.38 8.70 -6.61
CA ALA A 197 23.28 7.86 -7.43
C ALA A 197 23.02 8.02 -8.93
N LEU A 198 21.78 8.35 -9.32
CA LEU A 198 21.41 8.68 -10.70
C LEU A 198 21.77 10.13 -11.10
N GLY A 199 22.29 10.96 -10.17
CA GLY A 199 22.70 12.34 -10.41
C GLY A 199 21.61 13.38 -10.18
N ALA A 200 20.49 13.01 -9.56
CA ALA A 200 19.39 13.91 -9.24
C ALA A 200 19.33 14.24 -7.73
N GLY A 201 18.66 15.32 -7.37
CA GLY A 201 18.34 15.68 -5.99
C GLY A 201 16.98 15.10 -5.56
N PRO A 202 16.90 14.24 -4.52
CA PRO A 202 15.63 13.80 -4.00
C PRO A 202 14.93 14.91 -3.21
N VAL A 203 13.63 15.07 -3.44
CA VAL A 203 12.74 15.97 -2.70
C VAL A 203 11.59 15.14 -2.12
N VAL A 204 11.39 15.18 -0.82
CA VAL A 204 10.26 14.48 -0.21
C VAL A 204 8.96 15.22 -0.54
N ALA A 205 8.22 14.70 -1.51
CA ALA A 205 6.99 15.31 -2.03
C ALA A 205 5.98 14.22 -2.40
N PHE A 206 4.90 14.09 -1.63
CA PHE A 206 3.81 13.17 -1.93
C PHE A 206 2.44 13.80 -1.60
N GLY A 207 1.36 13.16 -2.04
CA GLY A 207 0.03 13.73 -1.90
C GLY A 207 -0.07 15.11 -2.56
N PRO A 208 -0.75 16.08 -1.94
CA PRO A 208 -0.93 17.43 -2.47
C PRO A 208 0.39 18.20 -2.70
N TYR A 209 1.41 17.93 -1.89
CA TYR A 209 2.72 18.60 -2.03
C TYR A 209 3.39 18.29 -3.37
N ARG A 210 3.25 17.07 -3.91
CA ARG A 210 3.79 16.73 -5.24
C ARG A 210 3.19 17.61 -6.33
N THR A 211 1.87 17.79 -6.34
CA THR A 211 1.18 18.64 -7.34
C THR A 211 1.62 20.10 -7.22
N HIS A 212 1.71 20.59 -6.00
CA HIS A 212 2.19 21.95 -5.73
C HIS A 212 3.65 22.15 -6.19
N ASP A 213 4.54 21.21 -5.88
CA ASP A 213 5.94 21.30 -6.23
C ASP A 213 6.19 21.18 -7.74
N LEU A 214 5.38 20.37 -8.45
CA LEU A 214 5.36 20.34 -9.91
C LEU A 214 4.95 21.69 -10.49
N ALA A 215 3.87 22.29 -9.99
CA ALA A 215 3.36 23.55 -10.47
C ALA A 215 4.37 24.72 -10.26
N ARG A 216 5.12 24.68 -9.19
CA ARG A 216 6.18 25.67 -8.89
C ARG A 216 7.52 25.37 -9.56
N GLY A 217 7.67 24.21 -10.20
CA GLY A 217 8.94 23.77 -10.77
C GLY A 217 9.99 23.38 -9.73
N THR A 218 9.62 23.20 -8.47
CA THR A 218 10.53 22.74 -7.40
C THR A 218 11.01 21.33 -7.69
N ILE A 219 10.15 20.47 -8.29
CA ILE A 219 10.53 19.17 -8.83
C ILE A 219 10.28 19.13 -10.34
N GLN A 220 11.14 18.42 -11.08
CA GLN A 220 11.06 18.25 -12.52
C GLN A 220 10.67 16.82 -12.92
N GLY A 221 10.50 15.95 -11.94
CA GLY A 221 10.06 14.58 -12.09
C GLY A 221 9.75 13.96 -10.74
N PHE A 222 9.21 12.76 -10.78
CA PHE A 222 8.89 11.97 -9.59
C PHE A 222 8.82 10.49 -9.96
N GLU A 223 8.78 9.61 -8.97
CA GLU A 223 8.51 8.20 -9.16
C GLU A 223 7.08 7.88 -8.73
N LEU A 224 6.33 7.19 -9.59
CA LEU A 224 4.95 6.80 -9.32
C LEU A 224 4.52 5.66 -10.23
N ASP A 225 3.50 4.93 -9.84
CA ASP A 225 2.80 4.00 -10.71
C ASP A 225 1.82 4.71 -11.65
N VAL A 226 1.47 4.02 -12.73
CA VAL A 226 0.63 4.62 -13.78
C VAL A 226 -0.83 4.79 -13.31
N GLN A 227 -1.32 3.94 -12.42
CA GLN A 227 -2.69 4.03 -11.91
C GLN A 227 -2.89 5.30 -11.08
N ARG A 228 -2.04 5.53 -10.08
CA ARG A 228 -2.09 6.74 -9.25
C ARG A 228 -1.73 8.00 -10.05
N TYR A 229 -0.82 7.89 -11.01
CA TYR A 229 -0.48 8.98 -11.93
C TYR A 229 -1.70 9.52 -12.68
N VAL A 230 -2.55 8.62 -13.18
CA VAL A 230 -3.82 8.97 -13.84
C VAL A 230 -4.83 9.50 -12.84
N HIS A 231 -5.04 8.76 -11.73
CA HIS A 231 -6.04 9.09 -10.71
C HIS A 231 -5.82 10.48 -10.09
N LEU A 232 -4.56 10.86 -9.86
CA LEU A 232 -4.18 12.14 -9.31
C LEU A 232 -4.10 13.27 -10.35
N GLY A 233 -4.44 13.02 -11.62
CA GLY A 233 -4.46 14.03 -12.68
C GLY A 233 -3.07 14.59 -13.05
N LEU A 234 -1.98 13.86 -12.76
CA LEU A 234 -0.61 14.37 -12.93
C LEU A 234 -0.13 14.37 -14.38
N VAL A 235 -0.88 13.75 -15.30
CA VAL A 235 -0.52 13.67 -16.73
C VAL A 235 -0.30 15.06 -17.36
N ALA A 236 -1.13 16.03 -17.00
CA ALA A 236 -0.99 17.41 -17.51
C ALA A 236 0.30 18.10 -17.06
N SER A 237 0.77 17.78 -15.85
CA SER A 237 1.95 18.41 -15.24
C SER A 237 3.27 17.74 -15.64
N ALA A 238 3.27 16.42 -15.86
CA ALA A 238 4.47 15.64 -16.17
C ALA A 238 4.09 14.50 -17.11
N ARG A 239 4.31 14.64 -18.40
CA ARG A 239 3.78 13.73 -19.42
C ARG A 239 4.67 12.54 -19.78
N TYR A 240 5.94 12.53 -19.40
CA TYR A 240 6.89 11.52 -19.87
C TYR A 240 7.08 10.41 -18.85
N VAL A 241 6.75 9.18 -19.24
CA VAL A 241 6.88 7.97 -18.41
C VAL A 241 7.93 7.05 -18.99
N THR A 242 8.90 6.61 -18.20
CA THR A 242 9.85 5.56 -18.62
C THR A 242 9.24 4.20 -18.29
N ALA A 243 8.69 3.53 -19.32
CA ALA A 243 7.77 2.41 -19.15
C ALA A 243 8.42 1.11 -18.65
N ASN A 244 9.65 0.84 -19.07
CA ASN A 244 10.37 -0.40 -18.76
C ASN A 244 11.41 -0.26 -17.64
N VAL A 245 11.39 0.84 -16.90
CA VAL A 245 12.18 1.02 -15.68
C VAL A 245 11.23 1.00 -14.49
N ALA A 246 11.18 -0.11 -13.78
CA ALA A 246 10.61 -0.15 -12.44
C ALA A 246 11.73 0.17 -11.45
N LEU A 247 11.70 1.33 -10.82
CA LEU A 247 12.72 1.72 -9.84
C LEU A 247 12.65 0.84 -8.60
N TRP A 248 11.45 0.62 -8.08
CA TRP A 248 11.12 -0.25 -6.96
C TRP A 248 9.62 -0.54 -6.96
N PRO A 249 9.18 -1.63 -6.35
CA PRO A 249 7.78 -1.83 -6.02
C PRO A 249 7.38 -0.98 -4.81
N GLN A 250 6.13 -0.69 -4.69
CA GLN A 250 5.55 -0.35 -3.40
C GLN A 250 5.03 -1.64 -2.76
N PHE A 251 5.47 -1.90 -1.53
CA PHE A 251 4.84 -2.88 -0.65
C PHE A 251 4.18 -2.14 0.49
N ASP A 252 2.97 -2.56 0.85
CA ASP A 252 2.28 -2.05 2.01
C ASP A 252 2.40 -3.05 3.16
N VAL A 253 2.80 -2.58 4.31
CA VAL A 253 2.95 -3.41 5.51
C VAL A 253 1.80 -3.13 6.45
N LEU A 254 1.02 -4.16 6.75
CA LEU A 254 -0.02 -4.12 7.77
C LEU A 254 0.56 -4.49 9.13
N PHE A 255 0.23 -3.73 10.17
CA PHE A 255 0.68 -3.98 11.53
C PHE A 255 -0.35 -3.54 12.56
N ALA A 256 -0.21 -4.07 13.77
CA ALA A 256 -1.13 -3.86 14.89
C ALA A 256 -0.40 -3.56 16.20
N ASN A 257 -1.09 -2.92 17.13
CA ASN A 257 -0.63 -2.79 18.50
C ASN A 257 -0.68 -4.14 19.22
N PRO A 258 0.44 -4.63 19.82
CA PRO A 258 0.49 -5.95 20.45
C PRO A 258 -0.51 -6.11 21.61
N ALA A 259 -0.67 -5.09 22.45
CA ALA A 259 -1.59 -5.14 23.60
C ALA A 259 -3.04 -5.19 23.12
N ARG A 260 -3.36 -4.47 22.05
CA ARG A 260 -4.70 -4.53 21.44
C ARG A 260 -4.98 -5.90 20.86
N LEU A 261 -4.04 -6.51 20.14
CA LEU A 261 -4.19 -7.88 19.65
C LEU A 261 -4.39 -8.88 20.80
N ALA A 262 -3.64 -8.73 21.88
CA ALA A 262 -3.77 -9.59 23.05
C ALA A 262 -5.15 -9.48 23.73
N SER A 263 -5.79 -8.33 23.67
CA SER A 263 -7.13 -8.09 24.24
C SER A 263 -8.28 -8.71 23.40
N LEU A 264 -8.02 -9.11 22.16
CA LEU A 264 -8.99 -9.77 21.31
C LEU A 264 -9.14 -11.25 21.68
N THR A 265 -10.31 -11.83 21.42
CA THR A 265 -10.49 -13.29 21.54
C THR A 265 -9.62 -14.03 20.51
N ALA A 266 -9.36 -15.29 20.72
CA ALA A 266 -8.63 -16.12 19.76
C ALA A 266 -9.28 -16.11 18.37
N GLN A 267 -10.62 -16.15 18.33
CA GLN A 267 -11.36 -16.12 17.08
C GLN A 267 -11.23 -14.77 16.35
N GLN A 268 -11.28 -13.64 17.06
CA GLN A 268 -11.11 -12.30 16.47
C GLN A 268 -9.70 -12.12 15.91
N ARG A 269 -8.67 -12.59 16.62
CA ARG A 269 -7.30 -12.61 16.10
C ARG A 269 -7.18 -13.46 14.84
N ALA A 270 -7.75 -14.66 14.85
CA ALA A 270 -7.75 -15.56 13.69
C ALA A 270 -8.39 -14.91 12.46
N TRP A 271 -9.49 -14.16 12.61
CA TRP A 271 -10.07 -13.41 11.48
C TRP A 271 -9.14 -12.34 10.92
N LEU A 272 -8.45 -11.59 11.77
CA LEU A 272 -7.47 -10.59 11.33
C LEU A 272 -6.31 -11.24 10.58
N GLU A 273 -5.75 -12.32 11.11
CA GLU A 273 -4.66 -13.06 10.48
C GLU A 273 -5.08 -13.68 9.13
N GLN A 274 -6.25 -14.30 9.08
CA GLN A 274 -6.80 -14.88 7.85
C GLN A 274 -7.08 -13.78 6.80
N ALA A 275 -7.63 -12.64 7.22
CA ALA A 275 -7.86 -11.49 6.35
C ALA A 275 -6.56 -10.95 5.78
N ALA A 276 -5.53 -10.76 6.63
CA ALA A 276 -4.22 -10.27 6.23
C ALA A 276 -3.52 -11.23 5.26
N ALA A 277 -3.51 -12.53 5.58
CA ALA A 277 -2.96 -13.56 4.68
C ALA A 277 -3.74 -13.65 3.36
N GLY A 278 -5.07 -13.50 3.41
CA GLY A 278 -5.92 -13.47 2.22
C GLY A 278 -5.62 -12.27 1.32
N ALA A 279 -5.50 -11.09 1.90
CA ALA A 279 -5.16 -9.87 1.17
C ALA A 279 -3.75 -9.95 0.56
N ALA A 280 -2.77 -10.50 1.28
CA ALA A 280 -1.41 -10.69 0.75
C ALA A 280 -1.41 -11.57 -0.50
N ARG A 281 -2.14 -12.68 -0.51
CA ARG A 281 -2.22 -13.58 -1.67
C ARG A 281 -2.87 -12.96 -2.90
N THR A 282 -3.81 -12.04 -2.70
CA THR A 282 -4.56 -11.40 -3.81
C THR A 282 -3.99 -10.04 -4.21
N SER A 283 -3.07 -9.48 -3.45
CA SER A 283 -2.57 -8.11 -3.63
C SER A 283 -1.97 -7.88 -5.02
N VAL A 284 -0.98 -8.67 -5.42
CA VAL A 284 -0.31 -8.51 -6.73
C VAL A 284 -1.25 -8.71 -7.92
N PRO A 285 -2.07 -9.80 -8.00
CA PRO A 285 -3.06 -9.92 -9.09
C PRO A 285 -4.02 -8.74 -9.17
N LEU A 286 -4.45 -8.22 -8.01
CA LEU A 286 -5.38 -7.09 -7.93
C LEU A 286 -4.82 -5.83 -8.62
N VAL A 287 -3.57 -5.48 -8.34
CA VAL A 287 -2.94 -4.27 -8.88
C VAL A 287 -2.37 -4.48 -10.28
N ALA A 288 -1.81 -5.64 -10.57
CA ALA A 288 -1.27 -5.96 -11.89
C ALA A 288 -2.34 -5.88 -12.99
N GLY A 289 -3.58 -6.31 -12.69
CA GLY A 289 -4.72 -6.23 -13.60
C GLY A 289 -5.09 -4.81 -14.01
N GLN A 290 -4.74 -3.80 -13.21
CA GLN A 290 -5.04 -2.39 -13.48
C GLN A 290 -3.98 -1.70 -14.35
N ASN A 291 -2.80 -2.27 -14.51
CA ASN A 291 -1.68 -1.60 -15.19
C ASN A 291 -1.98 -1.31 -16.66
N GLY A 292 -2.46 -2.28 -17.42
CA GLY A 292 -2.80 -2.10 -18.84
C GLY A 292 -3.92 -1.07 -19.08
N PRO A 293 -5.08 -1.15 -18.40
CA PRO A 293 -6.10 -0.10 -18.45
C PRO A 293 -5.57 1.30 -18.11
N SER A 294 -4.72 1.41 -17.09
CA SER A 294 -4.14 2.69 -16.66
C SER A 294 -3.19 3.29 -17.70
N ILE A 295 -2.38 2.46 -18.38
CA ILE A 295 -1.53 2.90 -19.50
C ILE A 295 -2.39 3.48 -20.63
N LYS A 296 -3.48 2.79 -21.01
CA LYS A 296 -4.41 3.28 -22.05
C LYS A 296 -5.05 4.61 -21.64
N GLN A 297 -5.46 4.74 -20.40
CA GLN A 297 -6.06 5.97 -19.89
C GLN A 297 -5.05 7.12 -19.83
N ALA A 298 -3.85 6.88 -19.31
CA ALA A 298 -2.77 7.88 -19.31
C ALA A 298 -2.46 8.37 -20.73
N CYS A 299 -2.42 7.44 -21.68
CA CYS A 299 -2.24 7.72 -23.10
C CYS A 299 -3.34 8.66 -23.63
N ALA A 300 -4.60 8.35 -23.39
CA ALA A 300 -5.73 9.18 -23.79
C ALA A 300 -5.68 10.59 -23.18
N MET A 301 -5.09 10.73 -21.99
CA MET A 301 -4.87 12.01 -21.31
C MET A 301 -3.64 12.77 -21.81
N GLY A 302 -2.84 12.20 -22.73
CA GLY A 302 -1.68 12.86 -23.35
C GLY A 302 -0.32 12.45 -22.77
N ALA A 303 -0.26 11.40 -21.95
CA ALA A 303 1.02 10.84 -21.52
C ALA A 303 1.83 10.31 -22.72
N ARG A 304 3.15 10.32 -22.59
CA ARG A 304 4.10 9.81 -23.57
C ARG A 304 5.02 8.79 -22.88
N PHE A 305 5.02 7.60 -23.41
CA PHE A 305 5.78 6.48 -22.87
C PHE A 305 7.04 6.24 -23.67
N ALA A 306 8.18 6.16 -23.00
CA ALA A 306 9.46 5.83 -23.62
C ALA A 306 10.02 4.54 -23.01
N THR A 307 10.82 3.84 -23.80
CA THR A 307 11.47 2.59 -23.41
C THR A 307 12.97 2.78 -23.41
N ALA A 308 13.61 2.58 -22.27
CA ALA A 308 15.06 2.58 -22.14
C ALA A 308 15.66 1.38 -22.91
N THR A 309 16.75 1.61 -23.63
CA THR A 309 17.48 0.56 -24.32
C THR A 309 18.20 -0.37 -23.34
N PRO A 310 18.67 -1.56 -23.78
CA PRO A 310 19.52 -2.41 -22.92
C PRO A 310 20.77 -1.69 -22.40
N ALA A 311 21.38 -0.81 -23.21
CA ALA A 311 22.52 0.01 -22.81
C ALA A 311 22.15 1.03 -21.73
N ASP A 312 21.00 1.71 -21.87
CA ASP A 312 20.49 2.64 -20.86
C ASP A 312 20.22 1.92 -19.53
N LEU A 313 19.57 0.76 -19.58
CA LEU A 313 19.28 -0.06 -18.40
C LEU A 313 20.58 -0.52 -17.70
N ALA A 314 21.61 -0.90 -18.48
CA ALA A 314 22.92 -1.25 -17.93
C ALA A 314 23.58 -0.05 -17.25
N ALA A 315 23.54 1.14 -17.87
CA ALA A 315 24.09 2.38 -17.30
C ALA A 315 23.38 2.78 -16.02
N LEU A 316 22.03 2.68 -15.97
CA LEU A 316 21.25 2.93 -14.75
C LEU A 316 21.69 1.98 -13.62
N ARG A 317 21.76 0.67 -13.88
CA ARG A 317 22.21 -0.33 -12.89
C ARG A 317 23.63 -0.06 -12.41
N GLN A 318 24.54 0.33 -13.30
CA GLN A 318 25.90 0.69 -12.93
C GLN A 318 25.94 1.88 -11.97
N SER A 319 25.19 2.94 -12.24
CA SER A 319 25.07 4.10 -11.33
C SER A 319 24.51 3.71 -9.97
N LEU A 320 23.58 2.75 -9.92
CA LEU A 320 22.93 2.29 -8.71
C LEU A 320 23.76 1.30 -7.89
N ALA A 321 24.92 0.85 -8.36
CA ALA A 321 25.75 -0.15 -7.68
C ALA A 321 26.14 0.27 -6.26
N VAL A 322 26.39 1.56 -6.02
CA VAL A 322 26.72 2.10 -4.69
C VAL A 322 25.60 1.91 -3.68
N VAL A 323 24.33 1.90 -4.12
CA VAL A 323 23.18 1.67 -3.24
C VAL A 323 23.17 0.22 -2.74
N TYR A 324 23.50 -0.73 -3.62
CA TYR A 324 23.62 -2.13 -3.25
C TYR A 324 24.77 -2.36 -2.26
N GLN A 325 25.93 -1.72 -2.50
CA GLN A 325 27.06 -1.79 -1.56
C GLN A 325 26.65 -1.32 -0.17
N ASN A 326 25.88 -0.22 -0.07
CA ASN A 326 25.40 0.29 1.19
C ASN A 326 24.37 -0.65 1.85
N LEU A 327 23.44 -1.23 1.09
CA LEU A 327 22.47 -2.19 1.59
C LEU A 327 23.11 -3.47 2.10
N GLU A 328 24.21 -3.91 1.49
CA GLU A 328 24.94 -5.12 1.85
C GLU A 328 25.77 -4.96 3.13
N THR A 329 25.94 -3.74 3.67
CA THR A 329 26.62 -3.50 4.95
C THR A 329 25.86 -4.09 6.14
N ASP A 330 24.51 -4.18 6.05
CA ASP A 330 23.69 -4.86 7.04
C ASP A 330 23.56 -6.35 6.68
N PRO A 331 23.98 -7.29 7.56
CA PRO A 331 23.97 -8.71 7.24
C PRO A 331 22.58 -9.28 6.92
N GLN A 332 21.53 -8.77 7.57
CA GLN A 332 20.15 -9.24 7.35
C GLN A 332 19.65 -8.74 6.00
N THR A 333 19.86 -7.49 5.68
CA THR A 333 19.51 -6.89 4.39
C THR A 333 20.25 -7.59 3.26
N SER A 334 21.56 -7.83 3.41
CA SER A 334 22.38 -8.59 2.46
C SER A 334 21.82 -10.00 2.20
N ALA A 335 21.41 -10.71 3.27
CA ALA A 335 20.80 -12.03 3.12
C ALA A 335 19.46 -11.99 2.36
N PHE A 336 18.64 -10.96 2.60
CA PHE A 336 17.38 -10.76 1.90
C PHE A 336 17.60 -10.39 0.43
N LEU A 337 18.57 -9.52 0.13
CA LEU A 337 18.96 -9.21 -1.25
C LEU A 337 19.35 -10.45 -2.05
N ARG A 338 20.21 -11.30 -1.49
CA ARG A 338 20.61 -12.57 -2.15
C ARG A 338 19.41 -13.47 -2.41
N GLN A 339 18.48 -13.58 -1.47
CA GLN A 339 17.27 -14.39 -1.66
C GLN A 339 16.39 -13.81 -2.78
N ILE A 340 16.22 -12.48 -2.85
CA ILE A 340 15.44 -11.83 -3.92
C ILE A 340 16.14 -12.00 -5.28
N GLN A 341 17.47 -11.87 -5.32
CA GLN A 341 18.26 -12.11 -6.54
C GLN A 341 18.11 -13.57 -7.02
N GLU A 342 18.07 -14.53 -6.11
CA GLU A 342 17.80 -15.93 -6.44
C GLU A 342 16.40 -16.12 -7.02
N LEU A 343 15.37 -15.55 -6.38
CA LEU A 343 14.01 -15.55 -6.91
C LEU A 343 13.95 -14.91 -8.29
N LYS A 344 14.68 -13.82 -8.53
CA LYS A 344 14.73 -13.16 -9.83
C LYS A 344 15.31 -14.05 -10.93
N ARG A 345 16.33 -14.87 -10.61
CA ARG A 345 16.91 -15.81 -11.59
C ARG A 345 15.95 -16.95 -11.97
N THR A 346 15.07 -17.34 -11.06
CA THR A 346 14.16 -18.49 -11.24
C THR A 346 12.74 -18.08 -11.65
N THR A 347 12.38 -16.79 -11.51
CA THR A 347 11.07 -16.29 -11.89
C THR A 347 11.07 -15.81 -13.35
N PRO A 348 10.11 -16.24 -14.18
CA PRO A 348 9.99 -15.71 -15.53
C PRO A 348 9.84 -14.19 -15.54
N PRO A 349 10.42 -13.49 -16.50
CA PRO A 349 10.24 -12.05 -16.63
C PRO A 349 8.77 -11.70 -16.84
N GLY A 350 8.36 -10.57 -16.31
CA GLY A 350 7.03 -10.03 -16.58
C GLY A 350 6.84 -9.63 -18.05
N PRO A 351 5.60 -9.55 -18.53
CA PRO A 351 5.35 -9.08 -19.88
C PRO A 351 5.79 -7.61 -20.03
N ALA A 352 6.32 -7.27 -21.19
CA ALA A 352 6.62 -5.88 -21.51
C ALA A 352 5.34 -5.03 -21.48
N PRO A 353 5.41 -3.76 -21.02
CA PRO A 353 4.26 -2.86 -21.01
C PRO A 353 3.70 -2.70 -22.43
N ALA A 354 2.39 -2.96 -22.62
CA ALA A 354 1.71 -2.78 -23.88
C ALA A 354 1.37 -1.27 -24.07
N ILE A 355 2.25 -0.55 -24.74
CA ILE A 355 2.09 0.89 -25.00
C ILE A 355 1.34 1.06 -26.33
N PRO A 356 0.20 1.81 -26.35
CA PRO A 356 -0.49 2.13 -27.58
C PRO A 356 0.43 2.92 -28.55
N ALA A 357 0.38 2.62 -29.85
CA ALA A 357 1.30 3.18 -30.84
C ALA A 357 1.35 4.72 -30.86
N GLY A 358 0.19 5.40 -30.67
CA GLY A 358 0.10 6.87 -30.64
C GLY A 358 0.70 7.52 -29.38
N CYS A 359 1.18 6.74 -28.41
CA CYS A 359 1.69 7.22 -27.12
C CYS A 359 3.17 7.01 -26.93
N ALA A 360 3.84 6.40 -27.90
CA ALA A 360 5.29 6.33 -27.86
C ALA A 360 5.88 7.74 -27.88
N ALA A 361 6.74 8.06 -26.90
CA ALA A 361 7.59 9.24 -27.00
C ALA A 361 8.62 8.95 -28.09
N GLY A 362 8.79 9.87 -29.06
CA GLY A 362 9.93 9.79 -29.99
C GLY A 362 11.22 9.66 -29.20
N GLN A 363 12.11 8.83 -29.69
CA GLN A 363 13.48 8.68 -29.14
C GLN A 363 14.27 9.97 -29.30
#